data_5f3af76a541488db9b9fe7edaf91ce90
#
_entry.id   5f3af76a541488db9b9fe7edaf91ce90
#
_cell.length_a   1.000
_cell.length_b   1.000
_cell.length_c   1.000
_cell.angle_alpha   90.00
_cell.angle_beta   90.00
_cell.angle_gamma   90.00
#
_symmetry.space_group_name_H-M   'P 1'
#
loop_
_entity.id
_entity.type
_entity.pdbx_description
1 polymer ?
#
loop_
_entity_poly.entity_id
_entity_poly.type
_entity_poly.pdbx_seq_one_letter_code
_entity_poly.pdbx_strand_id
1 'polypeptide(L)'
;MKFKLKDPGSAITHGIAFLLAAVGAAPLLIRSSEWSDHIHIVALGVFILTMMLLYAASTLYHSVDSTAKVNRRLKKLDHMMIFVMIAGSYTPVCLIVLHNKIGYVLCALVWATAILGIVFKAFWVTCPKWISSVLYIGMGWLCVLAFMPIIHALPKAGFGWLLAGGIIYTIGGVIYALKLPIFNAKHKNFGSHEIFHVFIMLGSACHFIVMYCFVANMPI
;
A
#
# COMPACT_ATOMS: atom_id res chain seq x y z
N MET A 1 20.08 -17.68 22.94
CA MET A 1 19.96 -17.48 21.49
C MET A 1 19.91 -15.97 21.21
N LYS A 2 20.89 -15.38 20.49
CA LYS A 2 20.79 -13.98 20.07
C LYS A 2 19.83 -13.92 18.88
N PHE A 3 18.67 -13.31 19.05
CA PHE A 3 17.73 -13.07 17.97
C PHE A 3 18.37 -12.09 16.98
N LYS A 4 18.71 -12.57 15.78
CA LYS A 4 19.32 -11.76 14.73
C LYS A 4 18.28 -11.54 13.65
N LEU A 5 17.88 -10.28 13.44
CA LEU A 5 17.01 -9.92 12.33
C LEU A 5 17.73 -10.21 11.00
N LYS A 6 17.00 -10.73 10.03
CA LYS A 6 17.51 -11.03 8.69
C LYS A 6 17.94 -9.74 7.96
N ASP A 7 17.03 -8.77 7.85
CA ASP A 7 17.22 -7.48 7.21
C ASP A 7 16.75 -6.36 8.16
N PRO A 8 17.62 -5.89 9.13
CA PRO A 8 17.18 -5.04 10.24
C PRO A 8 16.53 -3.72 9.80
N GLY A 9 17.09 -3.02 8.80
CA GLY A 9 16.56 -1.76 8.30
C GLY A 9 15.15 -1.90 7.76
N SER A 10 14.93 -2.92 6.93
CA SER A 10 13.63 -3.23 6.34
C SER A 10 12.60 -3.69 7.39
N ALA A 11 13.01 -4.53 8.35
CA ALA A 11 12.14 -5.00 9.43
C ALA A 11 11.68 -3.86 10.34
N ILE A 12 12.60 -2.95 10.72
CA ILE A 12 12.30 -1.83 11.62
C ILE A 12 11.40 -0.81 10.93
N THR A 13 11.69 -0.41 9.68
CA THR A 13 10.88 0.58 8.95
C THR A 13 9.43 0.13 8.83
N HIS A 14 9.18 -1.08 8.33
CA HIS A 14 7.81 -1.57 8.19
C HIS A 14 7.18 -1.99 9.52
N GLY A 15 7.97 -2.39 10.54
CA GLY A 15 7.47 -2.58 11.90
C GLY A 15 6.92 -1.29 12.52
N ILE A 16 7.61 -0.17 12.35
CA ILE A 16 7.12 1.15 12.76
C ILE A 16 5.85 1.51 11.98
N ALA A 17 5.83 1.27 10.66
CA ALA A 17 4.65 1.54 9.85
C ALA A 17 3.42 0.72 10.27
N PHE A 18 3.62 -0.55 10.65
CA PHE A 18 2.57 -1.41 11.20
C PHE A 18 1.98 -0.82 12.48
N LEU A 19 2.84 -0.40 13.42
CA LEU A 19 2.39 0.19 14.68
C LEU A 19 1.63 1.51 14.45
N LEU A 20 2.13 2.37 13.56
CA LEU A 20 1.45 3.62 13.20
C LEU A 20 0.08 3.35 12.54
N ALA A 21 -0.02 2.36 11.64
CA ALA A 21 -1.28 1.96 11.04
C ALA A 21 -2.26 1.38 12.09
N ALA A 22 -1.77 0.58 13.03
CA ALA A 22 -2.58 0.02 14.12
C ALA A 22 -3.12 1.13 15.05
N VAL A 23 -2.29 2.12 15.41
CA VAL A 23 -2.73 3.28 16.19
C VAL A 23 -3.73 4.12 15.42
N GLY A 24 -3.50 4.36 14.11
CA GLY A 24 -4.41 5.11 13.25
C GLY A 24 -5.73 4.39 12.95
N ALA A 25 -5.78 3.06 13.11
CA ALA A 25 -6.99 2.28 12.83
C ALA A 25 -8.16 2.68 13.74
N ALA A 26 -7.92 2.83 15.04
CA ALA A 26 -8.98 3.15 16.01
C ALA A 26 -9.69 4.49 15.68
N PRO A 27 -9.01 5.64 15.54
CA PRO A 27 -9.68 6.90 15.23
C PRO A 27 -10.33 6.88 13.85
N LEU A 28 -9.76 6.18 12.86
CA LEU A 28 -10.36 6.06 11.53
C LEU A 28 -11.67 5.27 11.58
N LEU A 29 -11.69 4.12 12.27
CA LEU A 29 -12.88 3.27 12.37
C LEU A 29 -13.96 3.89 13.26
N ILE A 30 -13.59 4.59 14.34
CA ILE A 30 -14.55 5.33 15.17
C ILE A 30 -15.25 6.38 14.30
N ARG A 31 -14.50 7.19 13.55
CA ARG A 31 -15.08 8.22 12.67
C ARG A 31 -15.96 7.63 11.57
N SER A 32 -15.56 6.49 10.99
CA SER A 32 -16.37 5.81 9.98
C SER A 32 -17.64 5.17 10.51
N SER A 33 -17.70 4.84 11.82
CA SER A 33 -18.90 4.29 12.46
C SER A 33 -19.95 5.33 12.86
N GLU A 34 -19.63 6.63 12.73
CA GLU A 34 -20.59 7.72 12.96
C GLU A 34 -21.65 7.81 11.85
N TRP A 35 -21.40 7.22 10.68
CA TRP A 35 -22.35 7.15 9.58
C TRP A 35 -23.35 6.00 9.80
N SER A 36 -24.61 6.24 9.44
CA SER A 36 -25.68 5.25 9.53
C SER A 36 -25.57 4.09 8.52
N ASP A 37 -24.81 4.29 7.43
CA ASP A 37 -24.53 3.27 6.45
C ASP A 37 -23.31 2.42 6.84
N HIS A 38 -23.26 1.19 6.34
CA HIS A 38 -22.13 0.28 6.57
C HIS A 38 -20.99 0.46 5.56
N ILE A 39 -21.16 1.29 4.53
CA ILE A 39 -20.18 1.44 3.44
C ILE A 39 -18.92 2.09 3.96
N HIS A 40 -19.05 3.13 4.80
CA HIS A 40 -17.89 3.83 5.39
C HIS A 40 -17.03 2.88 6.22
N ILE A 41 -17.64 2.16 7.17
CA ILE A 41 -16.90 1.26 8.06
C ILE A 41 -16.24 0.11 7.28
N VAL A 42 -16.93 -0.44 6.27
CA VAL A 42 -16.39 -1.51 5.43
C VAL A 42 -15.26 -0.99 4.54
N ALA A 43 -15.47 0.11 3.82
CA ALA A 43 -14.48 0.62 2.88
C ALA A 43 -13.20 1.10 3.58
N LEU A 44 -13.33 1.88 4.66
CA LEU A 44 -12.20 2.37 5.43
C LEU A 44 -11.56 1.25 6.28
N GLY A 45 -12.35 0.28 6.71
CA GLY A 45 -11.87 -0.95 7.35
C GLY A 45 -10.99 -1.78 6.40
N VAL A 46 -11.41 -1.96 5.16
CA VAL A 46 -10.59 -2.64 4.12
C VAL A 46 -9.30 -1.88 3.89
N PHE A 47 -9.34 -0.55 3.77
CA PHE A 47 -8.15 0.28 3.60
C PHE A 47 -7.12 0.05 4.71
N ILE A 48 -7.53 0.24 5.97
CA ILE A 48 -6.56 0.15 7.08
C ILE A 48 -6.10 -1.28 7.34
N LEU A 49 -6.99 -2.27 7.18
CA LEU A 49 -6.65 -3.68 7.33
C LEU A 49 -5.61 -4.11 6.29
N THR A 50 -5.78 -3.75 5.02
CA THR A 50 -4.84 -4.12 3.95
C THR A 50 -3.48 -3.44 4.14
N MET A 51 -3.45 -2.21 4.65
CA MET A 51 -2.22 -1.51 5.03
C MET A 51 -1.49 -2.25 6.16
N MET A 52 -2.21 -2.63 7.21
CA MET A 52 -1.64 -3.40 8.32
C MET A 52 -1.12 -4.76 7.86
N LEU A 53 -1.86 -5.46 7.00
CA LEU A 53 -1.46 -6.76 6.45
C LEU A 53 -0.16 -6.68 5.63
N LEU A 54 0.00 -5.63 4.80
CA LEU A 54 1.24 -5.40 4.07
C LEU A 54 2.41 -5.20 5.04
N TYR A 55 2.28 -4.29 6.00
CA TYR A 55 3.37 -3.97 6.91
C TYR A 55 3.71 -5.14 7.84
N ALA A 56 2.72 -5.91 8.30
CA ALA A 56 2.94 -7.12 9.07
C ALA A 56 3.68 -8.20 8.27
N ALA A 57 3.23 -8.48 7.04
CA ALA A 57 3.86 -9.46 6.17
C ALA A 57 5.31 -9.10 5.82
N SER A 58 5.56 -7.83 5.54
CA SER A 58 6.90 -7.33 5.24
C SER A 58 7.82 -7.36 6.46
N THR A 59 7.34 -6.90 7.61
CA THR A 59 8.09 -7.00 8.87
C THR A 59 8.47 -8.45 9.17
N LEU A 60 7.53 -9.38 9.02
CA LEU A 60 7.77 -10.80 9.26
C LEU A 60 8.82 -11.36 8.28
N TYR A 61 8.71 -11.05 6.98
CA TYR A 61 9.66 -11.52 5.97
C TYR A 61 11.08 -11.01 6.24
N HIS A 62 11.24 -9.77 6.66
CA HIS A 62 12.55 -9.15 6.93
C HIS A 62 13.09 -9.45 8.34
N SER A 63 12.25 -9.92 9.25
CA SER A 63 12.67 -10.32 10.60
C SER A 63 13.14 -11.76 10.67
N VAL A 64 12.52 -12.67 9.92
CA VAL A 64 12.73 -14.10 10.05
C VAL A 64 13.78 -14.60 9.05
N ASP A 65 14.85 -15.22 9.56
CA ASP A 65 15.77 -16.03 8.78
C ASP A 65 15.58 -17.52 9.15
N SER A 66 15.17 -18.31 8.18
CA SER A 66 14.83 -19.72 8.36
C SER A 66 15.23 -20.55 7.14
N THR A 67 14.60 -21.68 6.92
CA THR A 67 14.88 -22.51 5.74
C THR A 67 14.55 -21.78 4.44
N ALA A 68 15.23 -22.13 3.33
CA ALA A 68 14.98 -21.56 2.00
C ALA A 68 13.49 -21.63 1.59
N LYS A 69 12.80 -22.71 1.98
CA LYS A 69 11.37 -22.91 1.71
C LYS A 69 10.50 -21.89 2.48
N VAL A 70 10.80 -21.67 3.77
CA VAL A 70 10.08 -20.70 4.62
C VAL A 70 10.35 -19.27 4.11
N ASN A 71 11.62 -18.91 3.91
CA ASN A 71 12.01 -17.60 3.41
C ASN A 71 11.34 -17.26 2.06
N ARG A 72 11.23 -18.25 1.16
CA ARG A 72 10.51 -18.08 -0.11
C ARG A 72 9.00 -17.87 0.07
N ARG A 73 8.36 -18.55 1.03
CA ARG A 73 6.92 -18.36 1.34
C ARG A 73 6.66 -16.97 1.92
N LEU A 74 7.48 -16.53 2.86
CA LEU A 74 7.39 -15.19 3.44
C LEU A 74 7.61 -14.12 2.38
N LYS A 75 8.58 -14.28 1.48
CA LYS A 75 8.80 -13.38 0.35
C LYS A 75 7.57 -13.31 -0.57
N LYS A 76 6.92 -14.44 -0.84
CA LYS A 76 5.68 -14.44 -1.65
C LYS A 76 4.59 -13.63 -0.94
N LEU A 77 4.37 -13.89 0.35
CA LEU A 77 3.36 -13.19 1.13
C LEU A 77 3.59 -11.67 1.11
N ASP A 78 4.81 -11.23 1.43
CA ASP A 78 5.20 -9.81 1.40
C ASP A 78 4.87 -9.15 0.04
N HIS A 79 5.30 -9.75 -1.07
CA HIS A 79 5.07 -9.19 -2.41
C HIS A 79 3.60 -9.26 -2.85
N MET A 80 2.84 -10.25 -2.41
CA MET A 80 1.40 -10.37 -2.69
C MET A 80 0.60 -9.31 -1.96
N MET A 81 0.97 -8.98 -0.71
CA MET A 81 0.29 -7.97 0.09
C MET A 81 0.41 -6.56 -0.50
N ILE A 82 1.40 -6.27 -1.35
CA ILE A 82 1.48 -5.00 -2.07
C ILE A 82 0.24 -4.82 -2.98
N PHE A 83 -0.14 -5.84 -3.74
CA PHE A 83 -1.36 -5.80 -4.58
C PHE A 83 -2.61 -5.61 -3.74
N VAL A 84 -2.70 -6.31 -2.61
CA VAL A 84 -3.82 -6.22 -1.68
C VAL A 84 -3.94 -4.80 -1.11
N MET A 85 -2.83 -4.20 -0.69
CA MET A 85 -2.82 -2.83 -0.17
C MET A 85 -3.20 -1.81 -1.25
N ILE A 86 -2.70 -1.94 -2.48
CA ILE A 86 -3.09 -1.06 -3.58
C ILE A 86 -4.62 -1.15 -3.78
N ALA A 87 -5.18 -2.35 -3.89
CA ALA A 87 -6.64 -2.52 -4.04
C ALA A 87 -7.42 -1.97 -2.83
N GLY A 88 -6.92 -2.19 -1.62
CA GLY A 88 -7.50 -1.65 -0.40
C GLY A 88 -7.52 -0.13 -0.37
N SER A 89 -6.48 0.54 -0.89
CA SER A 89 -6.43 2.00 -0.96
C SER A 89 -7.41 2.60 -1.97
N TYR A 90 -7.77 1.86 -3.01
CA TYR A 90 -8.82 2.25 -3.95
C TYR A 90 -10.23 2.09 -3.39
N THR A 91 -10.44 1.14 -2.50
CA THR A 91 -11.78 0.76 -2.03
C THR A 91 -12.59 1.95 -1.49
N PRO A 92 -12.08 2.81 -0.59
CA PRO A 92 -12.83 3.98 -0.13
C PRO A 92 -13.06 5.03 -1.25
N VAL A 93 -12.08 5.24 -2.12
CA VAL A 93 -12.23 6.17 -3.26
C VAL A 93 -13.34 5.70 -4.18
N CYS A 94 -13.42 4.41 -4.45
CA CYS A 94 -14.44 3.84 -5.32
C CYS A 94 -15.83 3.81 -4.69
N LEU A 95 -15.93 3.45 -3.40
CA LEU A 95 -17.21 3.19 -2.75
C LEU A 95 -17.80 4.40 -2.03
N ILE A 96 -16.97 5.37 -1.61
CA ILE A 96 -17.41 6.58 -0.91
C ILE A 96 -17.29 7.79 -1.84
N VAL A 97 -16.05 8.09 -2.34
CA VAL A 97 -15.81 9.32 -3.12
C VAL A 97 -16.59 9.31 -4.43
N LEU A 98 -16.53 8.20 -5.18
CA LEU A 98 -17.23 8.09 -6.46
C LEU A 98 -18.67 7.63 -6.28
N HIS A 99 -18.95 6.69 -5.41
CA HIS A 99 -20.26 6.11 -5.07
C HIS A 99 -21.23 6.00 -6.25
N ASN A 100 -20.74 5.51 -7.40
CA ASN A 100 -21.50 5.39 -8.64
C ASN A 100 -20.98 4.23 -9.50
N LYS A 101 -21.59 4.02 -10.68
CA LYS A 101 -21.20 2.94 -11.61
C LYS A 101 -19.72 2.97 -11.98
N ILE A 102 -19.12 4.15 -12.16
CA ILE A 102 -17.69 4.29 -12.48
C ILE A 102 -16.84 3.78 -11.32
N GLY A 103 -17.17 4.18 -10.08
CA GLY A 103 -16.50 3.72 -8.87
C GLY A 103 -16.59 2.20 -8.70
N TYR A 104 -17.77 1.63 -8.87
CA TYR A 104 -17.96 0.17 -8.72
C TYR A 104 -17.17 -0.62 -9.78
N VAL A 105 -17.17 -0.17 -11.04
CA VAL A 105 -16.41 -0.79 -12.13
C VAL A 105 -14.89 -0.66 -11.86
N LEU A 106 -14.43 0.51 -11.45
CA LEU A 106 -13.03 0.72 -11.10
C LEU A 106 -12.61 -0.17 -9.92
N CYS A 107 -13.45 -0.29 -8.88
CA CYS A 107 -13.20 -1.16 -7.73
C CYS A 107 -13.04 -2.62 -8.18
N ALA A 108 -13.97 -3.11 -8.99
CA ALA A 108 -13.91 -4.47 -9.52
C ALA A 108 -12.67 -4.72 -10.38
N LEU A 109 -12.30 -3.76 -11.25
CA LEU A 109 -11.10 -3.83 -12.09
C LEU A 109 -9.82 -3.88 -11.26
N VAL A 110 -9.71 -3.04 -10.23
CA VAL A 110 -8.53 -2.97 -9.37
C VAL A 110 -8.38 -4.26 -8.55
N TRP A 111 -9.47 -4.79 -7.97
CA TRP A 111 -9.42 -6.06 -7.24
C TRP A 111 -9.12 -7.25 -8.16
N ALA A 112 -9.68 -7.28 -9.37
CA ALA A 112 -9.37 -8.31 -10.38
C ALA A 112 -7.86 -8.24 -10.74
N THR A 113 -7.31 -7.05 -10.96
CA THR A 113 -5.88 -6.85 -11.23
C THR A 113 -5.03 -7.29 -10.04
N ALA A 114 -5.47 -7.03 -8.80
CA ALA A 114 -4.78 -7.50 -7.60
C ALA A 114 -4.72 -9.03 -7.54
N ILE A 115 -5.82 -9.71 -7.82
CA ILE A 115 -5.88 -11.18 -7.86
C ILE A 115 -4.89 -11.73 -8.91
N LEU A 116 -4.89 -11.16 -10.11
CA LEU A 116 -3.93 -11.55 -11.16
C LEU A 116 -2.48 -11.33 -10.73
N GLY A 117 -2.18 -10.21 -10.06
CA GLY A 117 -0.86 -9.91 -9.51
C GLY A 117 -0.45 -10.87 -8.39
N ILE A 118 -1.37 -11.25 -7.53
CA ILE A 118 -1.17 -12.27 -6.48
C ILE A 118 -0.83 -13.61 -7.11
N VAL A 119 -1.63 -14.06 -8.09
CA VAL A 119 -1.38 -15.30 -8.82
C VAL A 119 0.00 -15.26 -9.50
N PHE A 120 0.32 -14.17 -10.19
CA PHE A 120 1.64 -13.98 -10.80
C PHE A 120 2.77 -14.13 -9.78
N LYS A 121 2.68 -13.51 -8.60
CA LYS A 121 3.70 -13.63 -7.54
C LYS A 121 3.73 -15.00 -6.87
N ALA A 122 2.61 -15.69 -6.80
CA ALA A 122 2.56 -17.07 -6.31
C ALA A 122 3.43 -18.00 -7.15
N PHE A 123 3.45 -17.81 -8.47
CA PHE A 123 4.26 -18.61 -9.39
C PHE A 123 5.67 -18.03 -9.59
N TRP A 124 5.83 -16.71 -9.69
CA TRP A 124 7.10 -16.07 -10.04
C TRP A 124 7.52 -14.93 -9.12
N VAL A 125 7.74 -15.21 -7.83
CA VAL A 125 8.20 -14.20 -6.84
C VAL A 125 9.62 -13.70 -7.09
N THR A 126 10.44 -14.45 -7.81
CA THR A 126 11.85 -14.12 -8.13
C THR A 126 12.01 -13.34 -9.44
N CYS A 127 10.93 -12.87 -10.06
CA CYS A 127 10.99 -12.07 -11.28
C CYS A 127 11.88 -10.82 -11.07
N PRO A 128 12.47 -10.26 -12.14
CA PRO A 128 13.24 -9.04 -12.07
C PRO A 128 12.48 -7.92 -11.35
N LYS A 129 13.19 -7.09 -10.56
CA LYS A 129 12.56 -6.03 -9.75
C LYS A 129 11.76 -5.03 -10.60
N TRP A 130 12.25 -4.71 -11.79
CA TRP A 130 11.57 -3.79 -12.70
C TRP A 130 10.18 -4.30 -13.13
N ILE A 131 10.02 -5.61 -13.35
CA ILE A 131 8.70 -6.20 -13.66
C ILE A 131 7.74 -5.98 -12.49
N SER A 132 8.20 -6.23 -11.27
CA SER A 132 7.39 -5.99 -10.07
C SER A 132 6.97 -4.52 -9.96
N SER A 133 7.91 -3.60 -10.17
CA SER A 133 7.65 -2.15 -10.10
C SER A 133 6.66 -1.70 -11.17
N VAL A 134 6.79 -2.18 -12.41
CA VAL A 134 5.85 -1.87 -13.49
C VAL A 134 4.43 -2.33 -13.14
N LEU A 135 4.29 -3.55 -12.60
CA LEU A 135 2.98 -4.07 -12.20
C LEU A 135 2.36 -3.25 -11.05
N TYR A 136 3.13 -2.91 -10.01
CA TYR A 136 2.63 -2.13 -8.88
C TYR A 136 2.30 -0.70 -9.28
N ILE A 137 3.19 -0.03 -10.01
CA ILE A 137 2.97 1.34 -10.49
C ILE A 137 1.79 1.37 -11.47
N GLY A 138 1.75 0.46 -12.44
CA GLY A 138 0.64 0.38 -13.41
C GLY A 138 -0.71 0.18 -12.72
N MET A 139 -0.79 -0.72 -11.73
CA MET A 139 -2.00 -0.88 -10.94
C MET A 139 -2.34 0.37 -10.12
N GLY A 140 -1.34 1.03 -9.52
CA GLY A 140 -1.53 2.27 -8.77
C GLY A 140 -2.06 3.42 -9.62
N TRP A 141 -1.78 3.45 -10.92
CA TRP A 141 -2.24 4.48 -11.85
C TRP A 141 -3.55 4.13 -12.60
N LEU A 142 -4.23 3.03 -12.26
CA LEU A 142 -5.56 2.75 -12.81
C LEU A 142 -6.59 3.85 -12.48
N CYS A 143 -6.34 4.69 -11.47
CA CYS A 143 -7.15 5.88 -11.17
C CYS A 143 -7.27 6.87 -12.33
N VAL A 144 -6.35 6.83 -13.30
CA VAL A 144 -6.42 7.64 -14.53
C VAL A 144 -7.71 7.39 -15.30
N LEU A 145 -8.27 6.16 -15.24
CA LEU A 145 -9.54 5.82 -15.86
C LEU A 145 -10.76 6.58 -15.26
N ALA A 146 -10.62 7.08 -14.02
CA ALA A 146 -11.63 7.86 -13.34
C ALA A 146 -11.08 9.20 -12.82
N PHE A 147 -10.03 9.74 -13.46
CA PHE A 147 -9.28 10.89 -12.96
C PHE A 147 -10.17 12.14 -12.80
N MET A 148 -10.92 12.49 -13.84
CA MET A 148 -11.82 13.65 -13.79
C MET A 148 -12.94 13.50 -12.75
N PRO A 149 -13.66 12.35 -12.68
CA PRO A 149 -14.60 12.10 -11.59
C PRO A 149 -14.00 12.27 -10.19
N ILE A 150 -12.78 11.76 -9.95
CA ILE A 150 -12.11 11.89 -8.64
C ILE A 150 -11.77 13.34 -8.32
N ILE A 151 -11.26 14.12 -9.30
CA ILE A 151 -10.96 15.56 -9.12
C ILE A 151 -12.22 16.34 -8.74
N HIS A 152 -13.35 16.05 -9.38
CA HIS A 152 -14.60 16.76 -9.12
C HIS A 152 -15.27 16.37 -7.80
N ALA A 153 -15.06 15.11 -7.35
CA ALA A 153 -15.67 14.63 -6.12
C ALA A 153 -14.87 14.99 -4.85
N LEU A 154 -13.54 15.01 -4.92
CA LEU A 154 -12.70 15.34 -3.76
C LEU A 154 -12.48 16.87 -3.63
N PRO A 155 -12.42 17.40 -2.40
CA PRO A 155 -11.87 18.73 -2.16
C PRO A 155 -10.44 18.84 -2.72
N LYS A 156 -10.08 20.03 -3.24
CA LYS A 156 -8.74 20.24 -3.87
C LYS A 156 -7.58 19.78 -3.00
N ALA A 157 -7.64 20.02 -1.69
CA ALA A 157 -6.61 19.58 -0.75
C ALA A 157 -6.57 18.04 -0.63
N GLY A 158 -7.73 17.37 -0.57
CA GLY A 158 -7.84 15.91 -0.55
C GLY A 158 -7.27 15.27 -1.81
N PHE A 159 -7.62 15.81 -2.98
CA PHE A 159 -7.03 15.37 -4.25
C PHE A 159 -5.51 15.61 -4.29
N GLY A 160 -5.03 16.77 -3.79
CA GLY A 160 -3.60 17.08 -3.70
C GLY A 160 -2.82 16.04 -2.87
N TRP A 161 -3.34 15.64 -1.72
CA TRP A 161 -2.75 14.59 -0.89
C TRP A 161 -2.79 13.22 -1.57
N LEU A 162 -3.90 12.88 -2.25
CA LEU A 162 -4.04 11.63 -3.00
C LEU A 162 -2.98 11.54 -4.12
N LEU A 163 -2.84 12.62 -4.90
CA LEU A 163 -1.86 12.71 -5.97
C LEU A 163 -0.42 12.66 -5.44
N ALA A 164 -0.13 13.41 -4.37
CA ALA A 164 1.19 13.39 -3.72
C ALA A 164 1.57 11.97 -3.27
N GLY A 165 0.64 11.24 -2.65
CA GLY A 165 0.85 9.84 -2.27
C GLY A 165 1.18 8.95 -3.46
N GLY A 166 0.43 9.06 -4.56
CA GLY A 166 0.68 8.32 -5.81
C GLY A 166 2.05 8.62 -6.43
N ILE A 167 2.47 9.89 -6.44
CA ILE A 167 3.80 10.32 -6.91
C ILE A 167 4.90 9.74 -6.01
N ILE A 168 4.75 9.82 -4.70
CA ILE A 168 5.70 9.29 -3.72
C ILE A 168 5.86 7.78 -3.90
N TYR A 169 4.77 7.03 -4.04
CA TYR A 169 4.82 5.59 -4.33
C TYR A 169 5.54 5.29 -5.65
N THR A 170 5.29 6.11 -6.69
CA THR A 170 5.93 5.95 -7.99
C THR A 170 7.44 6.16 -7.90
N ILE A 171 7.89 7.21 -7.22
CA ILE A 171 9.32 7.49 -6.99
C ILE A 171 9.96 6.31 -6.26
N GLY A 172 9.34 5.83 -5.19
CA GLY A 172 9.80 4.66 -4.45
C GLY A 172 9.92 3.41 -5.33
N GLY A 173 8.90 3.13 -6.13
CA GLY A 173 8.90 2.00 -7.08
C GLY A 173 10.00 2.10 -8.15
N VAL A 174 10.28 3.30 -8.64
CA VAL A 174 11.39 3.55 -9.59
C VAL A 174 12.75 3.32 -8.94
N ILE A 175 12.96 3.84 -7.71
CA ILE A 175 14.20 3.60 -6.94
C ILE A 175 14.43 2.10 -6.73
N TYR A 176 13.38 1.37 -6.39
CA TYR A 176 13.43 -0.08 -6.22
C TYR A 176 13.77 -0.83 -7.51
N ALA A 177 13.22 -0.39 -8.66
CA ALA A 177 13.46 -0.99 -9.97
C ALA A 177 14.91 -0.80 -10.43
N LEU A 178 15.43 0.43 -10.30
CA LEU A 178 16.73 0.84 -10.85
C LEU A 178 17.92 0.34 -10.04
N LYS A 179 17.74 0.01 -8.74
CA LYS A 179 18.81 -0.45 -7.83
C LYS A 179 20.05 0.46 -7.87
N LEU A 180 19.84 1.78 -7.85
CA LEU A 180 20.91 2.75 -8.01
C LEU A 180 22.03 2.54 -6.97
N PRO A 181 23.29 2.34 -7.39
CA PRO A 181 24.40 2.03 -6.49
C PRO A 181 24.73 3.15 -5.49
N ILE A 182 24.38 4.41 -5.81
CA ILE A 182 24.59 5.56 -4.93
C ILE A 182 23.92 5.42 -3.56
N PHE A 183 22.80 4.70 -3.49
CA PHE A 183 22.07 4.46 -2.24
C PHE A 183 22.64 3.28 -1.43
N ASN A 184 23.51 2.46 -2.02
CA ASN A 184 24.08 1.26 -1.40
C ASN A 184 25.56 1.45 -1.01
N ALA A 185 26.21 2.54 -1.44
CA ALA A 185 27.67 2.68 -1.36
C ALA A 185 28.20 2.95 0.05
N LYS A 186 27.40 3.45 0.98
CA LYS A 186 27.87 3.94 2.29
C LYS A 186 27.30 3.19 3.52
N HIS A 187 26.20 2.46 3.39
CA HIS A 187 25.50 1.87 4.54
C HIS A 187 25.13 0.40 4.30
N LYS A 188 25.75 -0.49 5.07
CA LYS A 188 25.55 -1.94 4.96
C LYS A 188 24.10 -2.40 5.21
N ASN A 189 23.33 -1.67 6.02
CA ASN A 189 21.99 -2.01 6.47
C ASN A 189 20.91 -1.02 6.02
N PHE A 190 21.24 -0.05 5.15
CA PHE A 190 20.31 0.95 4.66
C PHE A 190 20.64 1.33 3.22
N GLY A 191 19.99 0.68 2.28
CA GLY A 191 20.20 0.88 0.85
C GLY A 191 18.93 1.25 0.10
N SER A 192 18.92 1.03 -1.21
CA SER A 192 17.77 1.34 -2.08
C SER A 192 16.48 0.64 -1.68
N HIS A 193 16.56 -0.50 -0.99
CA HIS A 193 15.40 -1.24 -0.53
C HIS A 193 14.73 -0.57 0.68
N GLU A 194 15.51 -0.17 1.67
CA GLU A 194 15.04 0.56 2.84
C GLU A 194 14.52 1.95 2.47
N ILE A 195 15.17 2.62 1.52
CA ILE A 195 14.68 3.88 0.96
C ILE A 195 13.31 3.68 0.31
N PHE A 196 13.15 2.63 -0.49
CA PHE A 196 11.83 2.25 -1.05
C PHE A 196 10.79 2.07 0.07
N HIS A 197 11.11 1.37 1.17
CA HIS A 197 10.22 1.23 2.32
C HIS A 197 9.78 2.59 2.89
N VAL A 198 10.71 3.53 3.05
CA VAL A 198 10.39 4.88 3.53
C VAL A 198 9.43 5.59 2.58
N PHE A 199 9.63 5.49 1.27
CA PHE A 199 8.69 6.06 0.28
C PHE A 199 7.30 5.41 0.35
N ILE A 200 7.23 4.09 0.57
CA ILE A 200 5.94 3.42 0.80
C ILE A 200 5.26 3.95 2.06
N MET A 201 5.98 4.14 3.16
CA MET A 201 5.44 4.71 4.40
C MET A 201 4.91 6.13 4.19
N LEU A 202 5.67 6.99 3.50
CA LEU A 202 5.26 8.37 3.22
C LEU A 202 4.03 8.42 2.31
N GLY A 203 3.98 7.59 1.27
CA GLY A 203 2.81 7.46 0.41
C GLY A 203 1.57 6.98 1.18
N SER A 204 1.75 5.99 2.08
CA SER A 204 0.67 5.51 2.96
C SER A 204 0.17 6.59 3.91
N ALA A 205 1.08 7.42 4.46
CA ALA A 205 0.69 8.54 5.31
C ALA A 205 -0.15 9.58 4.55
N CYS A 206 0.23 9.90 3.29
CA CYS A 206 -0.58 10.79 2.44
C CYS A 206 -1.99 10.20 2.20
N HIS A 207 -2.07 8.91 1.87
CA HIS A 207 -3.36 8.25 1.67
C HIS A 207 -4.17 8.18 2.97
N PHE A 208 -3.54 7.92 4.13
CA PHE A 208 -4.21 7.95 5.43
C PHE A 208 -4.80 9.34 5.73
N ILE A 209 -4.07 10.42 5.45
CA ILE A 209 -4.58 11.79 5.59
C ILE A 209 -5.82 12.00 4.71
N VAL A 210 -5.81 11.50 3.46
CA VAL A 210 -6.99 11.56 2.59
C VAL A 210 -8.18 10.86 3.22
N MET A 211 -7.97 9.62 3.67
CA MET A 211 -9.06 8.80 4.23
C MET A 211 -9.61 9.41 5.53
N TYR A 212 -8.74 9.85 6.44
CA TYR A 212 -9.13 10.36 7.75
C TYR A 212 -9.71 11.78 7.71
N CYS A 213 -9.04 12.70 6.97
CA CYS A 213 -9.43 14.11 7.00
C CYS A 213 -10.55 14.44 6.01
N PHE A 214 -10.69 13.69 4.92
CA PHE A 214 -11.61 14.01 3.85
C PHE A 214 -12.66 12.91 3.65
N VAL A 215 -12.25 11.69 3.29
CA VAL A 215 -13.18 10.63 2.87
C VAL A 215 -14.08 10.16 4.01
N ALA A 216 -13.55 10.01 5.23
CA ALA A 216 -14.36 9.61 6.38
C ALA A 216 -15.46 10.63 6.77
N ASN A 217 -15.43 11.84 6.19
CA ASN A 217 -16.42 12.89 6.45
C ASN A 217 -17.32 13.18 5.24
N MET A 218 -17.21 12.42 4.15
CA MET A 218 -18.01 12.65 2.95
C MET A 218 -19.35 11.93 3.06
N PRO A 219 -20.48 12.58 2.76
CA PRO A 219 -21.75 11.88 2.59
C PRO A 219 -21.72 11.01 1.31
N ILE A 220 -22.47 9.91 1.30
CA ILE A 220 -22.72 9.05 0.12
C ILE A 220 -24.17 9.08 -0.28
#